data_71d9b06d7cdd35dcc64f4b7d522ab949
#
_entry.id   71d9b06d7cdd35dcc64f4b7d522ab949
#
_cell.length_a   1.000
_cell.length_b   1.000
_cell.length_c   1.000
_cell.angle_alpha   90.00
_cell.angle_beta   90.00
_cell.angle_gamma   90.00
#
_symmetry.space_group_name_H-M   'P 1'
#
loop_
_entity.id
_entity.type
_entity.pdbx_description
1 polymer ?
#
loop_
_entity_poly.entity_id
_entity_poly.type
_entity_poly.pdbx_seq_one_letter_code
_entity_poly.pdbx_strand_id
1 'polypeptide(L)'
;MKARMHKLISELARLYLADGQQDADGQPVTPEVLARQVSGGQAVAANLVSDTGQVRALVLEFGGKGGGDKHWSALCAIANALQHELDLPAPAVSISGRTSFYLWLSLETPVPQAQAQQFLQLLRTVFLPASTDILTAAPADFLESVELPPCLQPSGKWAAFIHPGMGASFADEPGLDMPPPLQAQLGFVESLRSMTAAQFAKALAVLQQHAGVAPVAAAAPAAAPTAASAIIKAPPSNGGLLLQDATLEDIVQWLHARNIEPTFRHRLP
;
A
#
# COMPACT_ATOMS: atom_id res chain seq x y z
N MET A 1 -24.46 -19.80 -4.63
CA MET A 1 -23.11 -19.65 -5.20
C MET A 1 -22.98 -18.39 -6.05
N LYS A 2 -23.83 -18.13 -7.03
CA LYS A 2 -23.77 -16.94 -7.91
C LYS A 2 -23.75 -15.60 -7.14
N ALA A 3 -24.61 -15.39 -6.14
CA ALA A 3 -24.66 -14.14 -5.37
C ALA A 3 -23.33 -13.81 -4.64
N ARG A 4 -22.66 -14.82 -4.07
CA ARG A 4 -21.37 -14.66 -3.40
C ARG A 4 -20.25 -14.31 -4.38
N MET A 5 -20.27 -14.94 -5.56
CA MET A 5 -19.32 -14.62 -6.62
C MET A 5 -19.49 -13.19 -7.10
N HIS A 6 -20.72 -12.75 -7.37
CA HIS A 6 -20.99 -11.37 -7.75
C HIS A 6 -20.50 -10.39 -6.67
N LYS A 7 -20.76 -10.68 -5.40
CA LYS A 7 -20.31 -9.83 -4.31
C LYS A 7 -18.78 -9.77 -4.22
N LEU A 8 -18.09 -10.91 -4.35
CA LEU A 8 -16.63 -10.95 -4.38
C LEU A 8 -16.07 -10.11 -5.53
N ILE A 9 -16.60 -10.27 -6.75
CA ILE A 9 -16.17 -9.50 -7.92
C ILE A 9 -16.41 -8.00 -7.72
N SER A 10 -17.56 -7.63 -7.15
CA SER A 10 -17.88 -6.23 -6.82
C SER A 10 -16.89 -5.63 -5.82
N GLU A 11 -16.48 -6.40 -4.79
CA GLU A 11 -15.49 -5.96 -3.81
C GLU A 11 -14.08 -5.84 -4.43
N LEU A 12 -13.67 -6.79 -5.28
CA LEU A 12 -12.40 -6.73 -6.00
C LEU A 12 -12.33 -5.50 -6.92
N ALA A 13 -13.42 -5.24 -7.66
CA ALA A 13 -13.51 -4.05 -8.50
C ALA A 13 -13.47 -2.77 -7.66
N ARG A 14 -14.24 -2.69 -6.59
CA ARG A 14 -14.26 -1.54 -5.68
C ARG A 14 -12.89 -1.20 -5.13
N LEU A 15 -12.11 -2.21 -4.75
CA LEU A 15 -10.82 -2.04 -4.09
C LEU A 15 -9.69 -1.77 -5.10
N TYR A 16 -9.65 -2.50 -6.20
CA TYR A 16 -8.42 -2.62 -6.97
C TYR A 16 -8.51 -2.21 -8.44
N LEU A 17 -9.71 -2.05 -8.99
CA LEU A 17 -9.88 -1.67 -10.39
C LEU A 17 -10.40 -0.24 -10.53
N ALA A 18 -9.82 0.52 -11.46
CA ALA A 18 -10.40 1.77 -11.92
C ALA A 18 -11.51 1.49 -12.95
N ASP A 19 -12.38 2.49 -13.18
CA ASP A 19 -13.39 2.40 -14.23
C ASP A 19 -12.71 2.27 -15.60
N GLY A 20 -13.17 1.31 -16.41
CA GLY A 20 -12.60 1.05 -17.73
C GLY A 20 -11.23 0.36 -17.70
N GLN A 21 -10.86 -0.28 -16.58
CA GLN A 21 -9.58 -0.96 -16.44
C GLN A 21 -9.38 -2.01 -17.51
N GLN A 22 -8.18 -2.03 -18.10
CA GLN A 22 -7.77 -2.98 -19.13
C GLN A 22 -6.78 -4.01 -18.55
N ASP A 23 -6.65 -5.12 -19.24
CA ASP A 23 -5.58 -6.10 -18.98
C ASP A 23 -4.32 -5.77 -19.79
N ALA A 24 -3.29 -6.62 -19.65
CA ALA A 24 -2.01 -6.44 -20.34
C ALA A 24 -2.13 -6.51 -21.88
N ASP A 25 -3.21 -7.13 -22.40
CA ASP A 25 -3.49 -7.23 -23.83
C ASP A 25 -4.41 -6.10 -24.33
N GLY A 26 -4.74 -5.12 -23.48
CA GLY A 26 -5.62 -3.99 -23.78
C GLY A 26 -7.11 -4.36 -23.82
N GLN A 27 -7.49 -5.54 -23.29
CA GLN A 27 -8.89 -5.93 -23.21
C GLN A 27 -9.54 -5.46 -21.91
N PRO A 28 -10.82 -5.08 -21.91
CA PRO A 28 -11.48 -4.61 -20.71
C PRO A 28 -11.62 -5.73 -19.67
N VAL A 29 -11.23 -5.45 -18.43
CA VAL A 29 -11.42 -6.34 -17.28
C VAL A 29 -12.85 -6.21 -16.77
N THR A 30 -13.76 -7.01 -17.35
CA THR A 30 -15.19 -6.98 -17.00
C THR A 30 -15.51 -7.94 -15.84
N PRO A 31 -16.68 -7.76 -15.16
CA PRO A 31 -17.15 -8.72 -14.17
C PRO A 31 -17.26 -10.16 -14.69
N GLU A 32 -17.58 -10.36 -15.97
CA GLU A 32 -17.66 -11.67 -16.60
C GLU A 32 -16.28 -12.31 -16.77
N VAL A 33 -15.26 -11.51 -17.10
CA VAL A 33 -13.87 -11.95 -17.18
C VAL A 33 -13.40 -12.42 -15.80
N LEU A 34 -13.63 -11.63 -14.76
CA LEU A 34 -13.30 -11.99 -13.38
C LEU A 34 -14.10 -13.21 -12.90
N ALA A 35 -15.38 -13.35 -13.27
CA ALA A 35 -16.17 -14.51 -12.89
C ALA A 35 -15.63 -15.81 -13.50
N ARG A 36 -15.16 -15.77 -14.74
CA ARG A 36 -14.51 -16.92 -15.40
C ARG A 36 -13.20 -17.27 -14.68
N GLN A 37 -12.36 -16.28 -14.39
CA GLN A 37 -11.09 -16.46 -13.67
C GLN A 37 -11.32 -17.10 -12.30
N VAL A 38 -12.21 -16.53 -11.47
CA VAL A 38 -12.57 -17.05 -10.14
C VAL A 38 -13.14 -18.46 -10.19
N SER A 39 -13.72 -18.87 -11.33
CA SER A 39 -14.23 -20.23 -11.55
C SER A 39 -13.19 -21.21 -12.08
N GLY A 40 -11.92 -20.82 -12.18
CA GLY A 40 -10.82 -21.65 -12.68
C GLY A 40 -10.55 -21.49 -14.17
N GLY A 41 -11.10 -20.46 -14.81
CA GLY A 41 -10.67 -20.06 -16.15
C GLY A 41 -9.30 -19.40 -16.14
N GLN A 42 -8.83 -19.00 -17.32
CA GLN A 42 -7.54 -18.34 -17.49
C GLN A 42 -7.42 -17.10 -16.59
N ALA A 43 -6.31 -16.99 -15.90
CA ALA A 43 -5.97 -15.81 -15.13
C ALA A 43 -5.69 -14.61 -16.08
N VAL A 44 -6.17 -13.44 -15.68
CA VAL A 44 -6.03 -12.20 -16.43
C VAL A 44 -5.23 -11.21 -15.60
N ALA A 45 -4.15 -10.70 -16.16
CA ALA A 45 -3.33 -9.68 -15.52
C ALA A 45 -3.95 -8.30 -15.76
N ALA A 46 -4.64 -7.76 -14.76
CA ALA A 46 -5.19 -6.41 -14.82
C ALA A 46 -4.07 -5.37 -14.72
N ASN A 47 -4.08 -4.36 -15.58
CA ASN A 47 -3.18 -3.24 -15.47
C ASN A 47 -3.48 -2.47 -14.17
N LEU A 48 -2.46 -2.05 -13.43
CA LEU A 48 -2.63 -1.23 -12.23
C LEU A 48 -2.68 0.27 -12.58
N VAL A 49 -2.20 0.63 -13.76
CA VAL A 49 -2.23 1.99 -14.29
C VAL A 49 -3.35 2.08 -15.33
N SER A 50 -4.24 3.04 -15.17
CA SER A 50 -5.30 3.31 -16.15
C SER A 50 -4.75 4.05 -17.37
N ASP A 51 -5.52 4.12 -18.46
CA ASP A 51 -5.18 4.88 -19.67
C ASP A 51 -4.90 6.36 -19.41
N THR A 52 -5.42 6.89 -18.31
CA THR A 52 -5.17 8.27 -17.86
C THR A 52 -3.97 8.41 -16.93
N GLY A 53 -3.17 7.36 -16.75
CA GLY A 53 -2.01 7.37 -15.89
C GLY A 53 -2.34 7.40 -14.38
N GLN A 54 -3.55 6.96 -14.01
CA GLN A 54 -4.02 6.92 -12.62
C GLN A 54 -3.91 5.50 -12.05
N VAL A 55 -3.60 5.43 -10.75
CA VAL A 55 -3.42 4.19 -10.00
C VAL A 55 -4.44 4.15 -8.86
N ARG A 56 -5.23 3.07 -8.78
CA ARG A 56 -6.18 2.80 -7.69
C ARG A 56 -5.66 1.79 -6.68
N ALA A 57 -4.79 0.88 -7.09
CA ALA A 57 -4.22 -0.15 -6.23
C ALA A 57 -2.70 -0.07 -6.21
N LEU A 58 -2.11 -0.14 -5.02
CA LEU A 58 -0.68 -0.26 -4.80
C LEU A 58 -0.40 -1.71 -4.42
N VAL A 59 0.47 -2.38 -5.16
CA VAL A 59 0.80 -3.79 -4.94
C VAL A 59 2.29 -3.94 -4.76
N LEU A 60 2.70 -4.61 -3.66
CA LEU A 60 4.08 -4.98 -3.42
C LEU A 60 4.21 -6.49 -3.53
N GLU A 61 5.19 -6.95 -4.30
CA GLU A 61 5.53 -8.36 -4.42
C GLU A 61 6.71 -8.71 -3.50
N PHE A 62 6.56 -9.79 -2.75
CA PHE A 62 7.59 -10.37 -1.88
C PHE A 62 7.79 -11.82 -2.29
N GLY A 63 8.87 -12.10 -3.01
CA GLY A 63 9.05 -13.42 -3.56
C GLY A 63 10.38 -13.61 -4.24
N GLY A 64 10.64 -14.84 -4.68
CA GLY A 64 11.84 -15.25 -5.37
C GLY A 64 12.23 -16.70 -5.06
N LYS A 65 13.28 -17.18 -5.69
CA LYS A 65 13.76 -18.53 -5.48
C LYS A 65 14.44 -18.65 -4.11
N GLY A 66 13.84 -19.41 -3.21
CA GLY A 66 14.34 -19.64 -1.85
C GLY A 66 14.05 -18.48 -0.88
N GLY A 67 14.02 -18.77 0.39
CA GLY A 67 13.87 -17.74 1.42
C GLY A 67 12.45 -17.30 1.73
N GLY A 68 11.45 -18.16 1.58
CA GLY A 68 10.05 -17.84 1.83
C GLY A 68 9.77 -17.20 3.18
N ASP A 69 10.42 -17.67 4.25
CA ASP A 69 10.34 -17.06 5.59
C ASP A 69 10.84 -15.61 5.61
N LYS A 70 11.88 -15.29 4.84
CA LYS A 70 12.40 -13.92 4.73
C LYS A 70 11.41 -13.02 3.99
N HIS A 71 10.82 -13.53 2.90
CA HIS A 71 9.81 -12.81 2.13
C HIS A 71 8.58 -12.53 2.99
N TRP A 72 8.12 -13.54 3.74
CA TRP A 72 7.02 -13.37 4.68
C TRP A 72 7.35 -12.37 5.79
N SER A 73 8.54 -12.45 6.39
CA SER A 73 8.99 -11.52 7.43
C SER A 73 9.06 -10.07 6.92
N ALA A 74 9.54 -9.87 5.70
CA ALA A 74 9.59 -8.54 5.07
C ALA A 74 8.19 -7.99 4.78
N LEU A 75 7.27 -8.83 4.29
CA LEU A 75 5.87 -8.45 4.10
C LEU A 75 5.25 -8.01 5.43
N CYS A 76 5.45 -8.79 6.50
CA CYS A 76 4.95 -8.46 7.84
C CYS A 76 5.53 -7.13 8.35
N ALA A 77 6.82 -6.87 8.14
CA ALA A 77 7.46 -5.62 8.53
C ALA A 77 6.79 -4.41 7.85
N ILE A 78 6.59 -4.49 6.53
CA ILE A 78 5.89 -3.45 5.77
C ILE A 78 4.42 -3.31 6.21
N ALA A 79 3.69 -4.42 6.38
CA ALA A 79 2.30 -4.39 6.80
C ALA A 79 2.11 -3.75 8.19
N ASN A 80 3.04 -4.00 9.11
CA ASN A 80 3.07 -3.37 10.43
C ASN A 80 3.40 -1.88 10.32
N ALA A 81 4.40 -1.50 9.54
CA ALA A 81 4.77 -0.10 9.34
C ALA A 81 3.61 0.72 8.74
N LEU A 82 2.90 0.18 7.75
CA LEU A 82 1.73 0.83 7.17
C LEU A 82 0.66 1.15 8.22
N GLN A 83 0.40 0.23 9.16
CA GLN A 83 -0.65 0.38 10.16
C GLN A 83 -0.20 1.20 11.37
N HIS A 84 1.00 0.97 11.88
CA HIS A 84 1.44 1.56 13.15
C HIS A 84 2.23 2.85 12.99
N GLU A 85 3.05 2.97 11.93
CA GLU A 85 3.87 4.16 11.69
C GLU A 85 3.15 5.19 10.79
N LEU A 86 2.38 4.68 9.81
CA LEU A 86 1.72 5.54 8.82
C LEU A 86 0.21 5.73 9.08
N ASP A 87 -0.36 5.04 10.07
CA ASP A 87 -1.79 5.13 10.43
C ASP A 87 -2.72 4.85 9.24
N LEU A 88 -2.36 3.85 8.44
CA LEU A 88 -3.11 3.43 7.25
C LEU A 88 -4.01 2.23 7.53
N PRO A 89 -5.07 2.04 6.72
CA PRO A 89 -5.89 0.84 6.81
C PRO A 89 -5.06 -0.43 6.61
N ALA A 90 -5.49 -1.52 7.25
CA ALA A 90 -4.87 -2.82 7.09
C ALA A 90 -4.84 -3.25 5.61
N PRO A 91 -3.66 -3.62 5.08
CA PRO A 91 -3.54 -4.13 3.72
C PRO A 91 -4.12 -5.55 3.61
N ALA A 92 -4.53 -5.94 2.39
CA ALA A 92 -4.77 -7.35 2.12
C ALA A 92 -3.48 -8.08 1.82
N VAL A 93 -3.47 -9.38 2.09
CA VAL A 93 -2.35 -10.26 1.76
C VAL A 93 -2.85 -11.38 0.86
N SER A 94 -2.09 -11.72 -0.17
CA SER A 94 -2.38 -12.88 -1.02
C SER A 94 -1.11 -13.68 -1.32
N ILE A 95 -1.33 -14.95 -1.66
CA ILE A 95 -0.33 -15.85 -2.24
C ILE A 95 -0.52 -15.88 -3.77
N SER A 96 0.60 -15.98 -4.49
CA SER A 96 0.60 -15.88 -5.96
C SER A 96 0.19 -17.14 -6.70
N GLY A 97 0.13 -18.30 -6.03
CA GLY A 97 0.06 -19.62 -6.69
C GLY A 97 1.38 -20.01 -7.39
N ARG A 98 2.46 -19.26 -7.17
CA ARG A 98 3.81 -19.45 -7.71
C ARG A 98 4.83 -19.40 -6.58
N THR A 99 5.61 -18.32 -6.46
CA THR A 99 6.75 -18.19 -5.52
C THR A 99 6.69 -16.92 -4.67
N SER A 100 5.59 -16.18 -4.72
CA SER A 100 5.52 -14.84 -4.13
C SER A 100 4.28 -14.64 -3.26
N PHE A 101 4.40 -13.72 -2.31
CA PHE A 101 3.30 -13.08 -1.61
C PHE A 101 3.07 -11.69 -2.19
N TYR A 102 1.83 -11.22 -2.13
CA TYR A 102 1.48 -9.83 -2.47
C TYR A 102 0.84 -9.13 -1.30
N LEU A 103 1.22 -7.87 -1.11
CA LEU A 103 0.59 -6.93 -0.20
C LEU A 103 -0.19 -5.91 -1.02
N TRP A 104 -1.48 -5.73 -0.72
CA TRP A 104 -2.40 -4.91 -1.48
C TRP A 104 -2.92 -3.74 -0.66
N LEU A 105 -2.78 -2.55 -1.20
CA LEU A 105 -3.39 -1.33 -0.70
C LEU A 105 -4.33 -0.77 -1.76
N SER A 106 -5.51 -0.35 -1.36
CA SER A 106 -6.46 0.33 -2.25
C SER A 106 -6.56 1.80 -1.91
N LEU A 107 -6.78 2.63 -2.92
CA LEU A 107 -6.97 4.07 -2.81
C LEU A 107 -8.44 4.40 -3.04
N GLU A 108 -9.04 5.23 -2.19
CA GLU A 108 -10.40 5.72 -2.39
C GLU A 108 -10.48 6.61 -3.65
N THR A 109 -9.51 7.50 -3.79
CA THR A 109 -9.32 8.33 -4.98
C THR A 109 -8.03 7.90 -5.67
N PRO A 110 -8.05 7.56 -6.97
CA PRO A 110 -6.85 7.24 -7.72
C PRO A 110 -5.83 8.38 -7.68
N VAL A 111 -4.54 8.02 -7.70
CA VAL A 111 -3.43 8.97 -7.72
C VAL A 111 -2.60 8.82 -8.99
N PRO A 112 -1.86 9.86 -9.43
CA PRO A 112 -0.94 9.74 -10.55
C PRO A 112 0.11 8.64 -10.32
N GLN A 113 0.46 7.89 -11.37
CA GLN A 113 1.44 6.81 -11.32
C GLN A 113 2.77 7.25 -10.65
N ALA A 114 3.25 8.45 -10.95
CA ALA A 114 4.48 8.95 -10.36
C ALA A 114 4.41 9.09 -8.83
N GLN A 115 3.26 9.48 -8.27
CA GLN A 115 3.06 9.55 -6.83
C GLN A 115 2.98 8.15 -6.20
N ALA A 116 2.31 7.21 -6.88
CA ALA A 116 2.24 5.81 -6.47
C ALA A 116 3.65 5.17 -6.43
N GLN A 117 4.45 5.38 -7.47
CA GLN A 117 5.84 4.92 -7.55
C GLN A 117 6.69 5.54 -6.43
N GLN A 118 6.61 6.85 -6.22
CA GLN A 118 7.32 7.54 -5.16
C GLN A 118 6.96 6.98 -3.78
N PHE A 119 5.66 6.77 -3.51
CA PHE A 119 5.20 6.19 -2.25
C PHE A 119 5.79 4.82 -2.00
N LEU A 120 5.74 3.91 -2.98
CA LEU A 120 6.27 2.56 -2.84
C LEU A 120 7.80 2.54 -2.70
N GLN A 121 8.51 3.41 -3.44
CA GLN A 121 9.96 3.54 -3.33
C GLN A 121 10.37 4.02 -1.94
N LEU A 122 9.73 5.06 -1.42
CA LEU A 122 10.01 5.58 -0.09
C LEU A 122 9.67 4.58 1.00
N LEU A 123 8.53 3.89 0.89
CA LEU A 123 8.12 2.84 1.82
C LEU A 123 9.20 1.74 1.93
N ARG A 124 9.72 1.27 0.79
CA ARG A 124 10.81 0.30 0.75
C ARG A 124 12.10 0.85 1.36
N THR A 125 12.48 2.07 1.00
CA THR A 125 13.72 2.70 1.48
C THR A 125 13.72 2.91 3.00
N VAL A 126 12.57 3.28 3.57
CA VAL A 126 12.45 3.60 5.00
C VAL A 126 12.32 2.34 5.85
N PHE A 127 11.56 1.34 5.41
CA PHE A 127 11.19 0.21 6.26
C PHE A 127 11.84 -1.13 5.87
N LEU A 128 12.50 -1.23 4.72
CA LEU A 128 13.26 -2.41 4.36
C LEU A 128 14.75 -2.10 4.35
N PRO A 129 15.58 -2.88 5.08
CA PRO A 129 17.02 -2.67 5.08
C PRO A 129 17.63 -2.93 3.70
N ALA A 130 18.59 -2.08 3.32
CA ALA A 130 19.26 -2.12 2.01
C ALA A 130 20.01 -3.43 1.69
N SER A 131 20.28 -4.25 2.70
CA SER A 131 20.98 -5.53 2.58
C SER A 131 20.09 -6.73 2.25
N THR A 132 18.82 -6.47 1.96
CA THR A 132 17.86 -7.55 1.81
C THR A 132 17.68 -7.87 0.32
N ASP A 133 18.35 -8.92 -0.18
CA ASP A 133 18.06 -9.61 -1.46
C ASP A 133 16.64 -10.21 -1.52
N ILE A 134 15.71 -9.64 -0.75
CA ILE A 134 14.36 -10.16 -0.48
C ILE A 134 13.36 -9.71 -1.54
N LEU A 135 13.65 -8.61 -2.23
CA LEU A 135 12.79 -8.12 -3.30
C LEU A 135 13.39 -8.54 -4.64
N THR A 136 12.78 -9.51 -5.27
CA THR A 136 13.18 -10.03 -6.58
C THR A 136 12.94 -9.05 -7.71
N ALA A 137 12.06 -8.09 -7.51
CA ALA A 137 11.93 -6.95 -8.40
C ALA A 137 12.93 -5.87 -7.96
N ALA A 138 13.70 -5.33 -8.91
CA ALA A 138 14.56 -4.19 -8.66
C ALA A 138 13.79 -3.09 -7.91
N PRO A 139 14.44 -2.31 -7.03
CA PRO A 139 13.76 -1.30 -6.20
C PRO A 139 12.95 -0.25 -6.99
N ALA A 140 13.08 -0.24 -8.31
CA ALA A 140 12.46 0.71 -9.22
C ALA A 140 11.14 0.21 -9.84
N ASP A 141 10.81 -1.07 -9.72
CA ASP A 141 9.73 -1.61 -10.54
C ASP A 141 8.39 -1.55 -9.80
N PHE A 142 7.61 -0.56 -10.20
CA PHE A 142 6.17 -0.53 -9.98
C PHE A 142 5.55 -1.67 -10.81
N LEU A 143 4.75 -2.52 -10.17
CA LEU A 143 4.00 -3.53 -10.90
C LEU A 143 2.98 -2.85 -11.81
N GLU A 144 3.18 -2.96 -13.11
CA GLU A 144 2.26 -2.37 -14.09
C GLU A 144 0.98 -3.18 -14.23
N SER A 145 1.06 -4.50 -14.04
CA SER A 145 -0.08 -5.40 -14.09
C SER A 145 0.03 -6.52 -13.06
N VAL A 146 -1.10 -7.05 -12.63
CA VAL A 146 -1.19 -8.14 -11.66
C VAL A 146 -2.44 -8.98 -11.88
N GLU A 147 -2.33 -10.29 -11.65
CA GLU A 147 -3.48 -11.20 -11.63
C GLU A 147 -4.22 -11.05 -10.30
N LEU A 148 -5.52 -10.65 -10.34
CA LEU A 148 -6.31 -10.50 -9.12
C LEU A 148 -6.71 -11.89 -8.55
N PRO A 149 -6.37 -12.19 -7.29
CA PRO A 149 -6.86 -13.42 -6.66
C PRO A 149 -8.38 -13.37 -6.40
N PRO A 150 -9.07 -14.53 -6.38
CA PRO A 150 -8.52 -15.87 -6.63
C PRO A 150 -8.40 -16.18 -8.12
N CYS A 151 -7.31 -16.83 -8.51
CA CYS A 151 -7.11 -17.29 -9.88
C CYS A 151 -6.27 -18.56 -9.94
N LEU A 152 -6.55 -19.40 -10.93
CA LEU A 152 -5.79 -20.61 -11.21
C LEU A 152 -4.56 -20.29 -12.05
N GLN A 153 -3.39 -20.70 -11.58
CA GLN A 153 -2.13 -20.51 -12.28
C GLN A 153 -1.86 -21.65 -13.27
N PRO A 154 -1.03 -21.44 -14.30
CA PRO A 154 -0.63 -22.50 -15.23
C PRO A 154 0.04 -23.71 -14.54
N SER A 155 0.61 -23.52 -13.35
CA SER A 155 1.16 -24.59 -12.51
C SER A 155 0.10 -25.53 -11.91
N GLY A 156 -1.19 -25.22 -12.03
CA GLY A 156 -2.28 -25.90 -11.35
C GLY A 156 -2.54 -25.43 -9.92
N LYS A 157 -1.70 -24.54 -9.38
CA LYS A 157 -1.91 -23.93 -8.06
C LYS A 157 -2.84 -22.72 -8.16
N TRP A 158 -3.52 -22.40 -7.06
CA TRP A 158 -4.37 -21.22 -6.96
C TRP A 158 -3.67 -20.08 -6.23
N ALA A 159 -3.75 -18.91 -6.81
CA ALA A 159 -3.54 -17.66 -6.09
C ALA A 159 -4.78 -17.34 -5.26
N ALA A 160 -4.61 -16.81 -4.05
CA ALA A 160 -5.72 -16.55 -3.14
C ALA A 160 -5.38 -15.45 -2.12
N PHE A 161 -6.37 -14.69 -1.67
CA PHE A 161 -6.22 -13.91 -0.45
C PHE A 161 -6.14 -14.84 0.76
N ILE A 162 -5.29 -14.52 1.72
CA ILE A 162 -5.07 -15.30 2.92
C ILE A 162 -5.21 -14.43 4.17
N HIS A 163 -5.52 -15.08 5.29
CA HIS A 163 -5.44 -14.41 6.58
C HIS A 163 -3.96 -14.18 6.94
N PRO A 164 -3.54 -12.98 7.37
CA PRO A 164 -2.14 -12.70 7.69
C PRO A 164 -1.53 -13.68 8.72
N GLY A 165 -2.33 -14.16 9.69
CA GLY A 165 -1.87 -15.15 10.66
C GLY A 165 -1.53 -16.54 10.08
N MET A 166 -1.86 -16.81 8.81
CA MET A 166 -1.56 -18.07 8.13
C MET A 166 -0.37 -17.97 7.17
N GLY A 167 0.15 -16.77 6.92
CA GLY A 167 1.14 -16.56 5.86
C GLY A 167 2.41 -17.38 6.02
N ALA A 168 2.89 -17.57 7.25
CA ALA A 168 4.07 -18.41 7.51
C ALA A 168 3.91 -19.85 7.00
N SER A 169 2.69 -20.40 7.02
CA SER A 169 2.44 -21.76 6.50
C SER A 169 2.59 -21.87 4.98
N PHE A 170 2.65 -20.75 4.27
CA PHE A 170 2.83 -20.67 2.82
C PHE A 170 4.24 -20.22 2.42
N ALA A 171 5.19 -20.16 3.37
CA ALA A 171 6.52 -19.64 3.09
C ALA A 171 7.27 -20.43 2.01
N ASP A 172 7.16 -21.76 2.04
CA ASP A 172 7.81 -22.62 1.05
C ASP A 172 7.03 -22.74 -0.26
N GLU A 173 5.72 -22.65 -0.19
CA GLU A 173 4.83 -22.85 -1.32
C GLU A 173 3.62 -21.88 -1.26
N PRO A 174 3.75 -20.65 -1.78
CA PRO A 174 2.67 -19.66 -1.75
C PRO A 174 1.59 -19.93 -2.80
N GLY A 175 0.87 -21.05 -2.65
CA GLY A 175 -0.21 -21.49 -3.54
C GLY A 175 -1.11 -22.54 -2.88
N LEU A 176 -2.33 -22.68 -3.37
CA LEU A 176 -3.27 -23.71 -2.93
C LEU A 176 -3.45 -24.78 -4.03
N ASP A 177 -3.54 -26.06 -3.61
CA ASP A 177 -3.83 -27.18 -4.52
C ASP A 177 -5.28 -27.23 -4.99
N MET A 178 -6.17 -26.56 -4.27
CA MET A 178 -7.61 -26.56 -4.52
C MET A 178 -8.16 -25.15 -4.63
N PRO A 179 -9.29 -24.96 -5.33
CA PRO A 179 -9.97 -23.68 -5.38
C PRO A 179 -10.27 -23.16 -3.97
N PRO A 180 -9.91 -21.91 -3.65
CA PRO A 180 -10.22 -21.35 -2.35
C PRO A 180 -11.73 -21.17 -2.18
N PRO A 181 -12.29 -21.42 -0.96
CA PRO A 181 -13.70 -21.21 -0.71
C PRO A 181 -14.11 -19.76 -0.95
N LEU A 182 -15.07 -19.50 -1.83
CA LEU A 182 -15.54 -18.13 -2.16
C LEU A 182 -15.97 -17.32 -0.94
N GLN A 183 -16.56 -17.99 0.07
CA GLN A 183 -16.96 -17.31 1.30
C GLN A 183 -15.76 -16.77 2.09
N ALA A 184 -14.66 -17.54 2.14
CA ALA A 184 -13.43 -17.10 2.78
C ALA A 184 -12.79 -15.92 2.02
N GLN A 185 -12.72 -16.02 0.67
CA GLN A 185 -12.20 -14.95 -0.17
C GLN A 185 -13.00 -13.66 -0.02
N LEU A 186 -14.33 -13.75 -0.01
CA LEU A 186 -15.19 -12.60 0.24
C LEU A 186 -14.95 -12.03 1.64
N GLY A 187 -14.86 -12.87 2.67
CA GLY A 187 -14.61 -12.44 4.05
C GLY A 187 -13.30 -11.67 4.21
N PHE A 188 -12.25 -12.01 3.44
CA PHE A 188 -10.97 -11.29 3.50
C PHE A 188 -11.03 -9.89 2.87
N VAL A 189 -11.84 -9.69 1.82
CA VAL A 189 -11.87 -8.42 1.09
C VAL A 189 -13.03 -7.49 1.50
N GLU A 190 -14.13 -8.04 2.01
CA GLU A 190 -15.34 -7.29 2.35
C GLU A 190 -15.13 -6.25 3.46
N SER A 191 -14.23 -6.55 4.41
CA SER A 191 -13.92 -5.67 5.53
C SER A 191 -12.83 -4.64 5.24
N LEU A 192 -12.16 -4.75 4.09
CA LEU A 192 -11.06 -3.86 3.73
C LEU A 192 -11.56 -2.45 3.43
N ARG A 193 -10.77 -1.49 3.88
CA ARG A 193 -11.00 -0.07 3.62
C ARG A 193 -9.93 0.47 2.69
N SER A 194 -10.35 1.30 1.75
CA SER A 194 -9.43 2.06 0.92
C SER A 194 -8.82 3.21 1.71
N MET A 195 -7.58 3.51 1.41
CA MET A 195 -6.85 4.67 1.92
C MET A 195 -7.46 5.94 1.32
N THR A 196 -7.83 6.90 2.17
CA THR A 196 -8.32 8.20 1.72
C THR A 196 -7.20 9.06 1.12
N ALA A 197 -7.55 10.06 0.31
CA ALA A 197 -6.56 11.01 -0.24
C ALA A 197 -5.76 11.72 0.87
N ALA A 198 -6.41 12.05 1.99
CA ALA A 198 -5.75 12.69 3.13
C ALA A 198 -4.75 11.74 3.82
N GLN A 199 -5.11 10.46 4.00
CA GLN A 199 -4.22 9.44 4.55
C GLN A 199 -3.02 9.21 3.63
N PHE A 200 -3.23 9.11 2.32
CA PHE A 200 -2.14 8.95 1.35
C PHE A 200 -1.16 10.13 1.40
N ALA A 201 -1.67 11.37 1.38
CA ALA A 201 -0.84 12.57 1.43
C ALA A 201 -0.05 12.66 2.75
N LYS A 202 -0.68 12.37 3.91
CA LYS A 202 -0.04 12.32 5.22
C LYS A 202 1.08 11.27 5.24
N ALA A 203 0.80 10.06 4.79
CA ALA A 203 1.77 8.97 4.78
C ALA A 203 2.94 9.27 3.83
N LEU A 204 2.70 9.84 2.66
CA LEU A 204 3.75 10.25 1.72
C LEU A 204 4.65 11.33 2.36
N ALA A 205 4.09 12.32 3.05
CA ALA A 205 4.86 13.34 3.73
C ALA A 205 5.73 12.77 4.87
N VAL A 206 5.20 11.83 5.66
CA VAL A 206 5.98 11.13 6.71
C VAL A 206 7.13 10.34 6.10
N LEU A 207 6.89 9.61 5.02
CA LEU A 207 7.93 8.85 4.31
C LEU A 207 9.02 9.77 3.75
N GLN A 208 8.65 10.91 3.16
CA GLN A 208 9.60 11.91 2.66
C GLN A 208 10.49 12.46 3.79
N GLN A 209 9.91 12.76 4.95
CA GLN A 209 10.67 13.23 6.13
C GLN A 209 11.67 12.16 6.61
N HIS A 210 11.26 10.90 6.72
CA HIS A 210 12.15 9.81 7.12
C HIS A 210 13.27 9.54 6.12
N ALA A 211 13.01 9.72 4.84
CA ALA A 211 14.01 9.58 3.79
C ALA A 211 14.93 10.80 3.60
N GLY A 212 14.71 11.89 4.33
CA GLY A 212 15.47 13.14 4.19
C GLY A 212 15.23 13.86 2.85
N VAL A 213 14.11 13.55 2.16
CA VAL A 213 13.72 14.15 0.88
C VAL A 213 12.80 15.33 1.14
N ALA A 214 13.14 16.51 0.60
CA ALA A 214 12.26 17.67 0.70
C ALA A 214 10.90 17.37 0.04
N PRO A 215 9.76 17.78 0.65
CA PRO A 215 8.44 17.53 0.07
C PRO A 215 8.31 18.25 -1.27
N VAL A 216 8.06 17.48 -2.33
CA VAL A 216 7.68 18.03 -3.64
C VAL A 216 6.25 18.56 -3.47
N ALA A 217 6.08 19.87 -3.55
CA ALA A 217 4.77 20.51 -3.48
C ALA A 217 3.86 19.87 -4.55
N ALA A 218 2.74 19.30 -4.11
CA ALA A 218 1.72 18.78 -5.00
C ALA A 218 1.28 19.91 -5.94
N ALA A 219 1.40 19.70 -7.24
CA ALA A 219 0.89 20.60 -8.24
C ALA A 219 -0.63 20.73 -8.07
N ALA A 220 -1.08 21.86 -7.54
CA ALA A 220 -2.49 22.20 -7.49
C ALA A 220 -3.02 22.35 -8.92
N PRO A 221 -4.26 21.94 -9.22
CA PRO A 221 -4.86 22.17 -10.53
C PRO A 221 -4.93 23.66 -10.80
N ALA A 222 -4.46 24.06 -11.98
CA ALA A 222 -4.42 25.45 -12.42
C ALA A 222 -5.80 26.09 -12.42
N ALA A 223 -6.06 26.98 -11.48
CA ALA A 223 -7.15 27.95 -11.55
C ALA A 223 -6.63 29.24 -12.18
N ALA A 224 -7.40 29.76 -13.13
CA ALA A 224 -7.12 30.94 -13.93
C ALA A 224 -6.92 32.23 -13.08
N PRO A 225 -6.21 33.25 -13.59
CA PRO A 225 -5.80 34.39 -12.80
C PRO A 225 -6.92 35.42 -12.67
N THR A 226 -7.21 35.84 -11.44
CA THR A 226 -7.91 37.12 -11.20
C THR A 226 -7.05 37.92 -10.24
N ALA A 227 -6.66 39.07 -10.73
CA ALA A 227 -5.86 40.08 -10.03
C ALA A 227 -6.69 40.80 -8.96
N ALA A 228 -6.14 40.94 -7.77
CA ALA A 228 -6.34 42.14 -6.93
C ALA A 228 -5.34 42.14 -5.76
N SER A 229 -4.53 43.16 -5.71
CA SER A 229 -3.60 43.47 -4.62
C SER A 229 -4.33 43.76 -3.30
N ALA A 230 -3.86 43.15 -2.21
CA ALA A 230 -4.00 43.74 -0.87
C ALA A 230 -2.81 43.30 0.00
N ILE A 231 -2.05 44.31 0.40
CA ILE A 231 -0.96 44.24 1.35
C ILE A 231 -1.55 43.94 2.73
N ILE A 232 -1.24 42.83 3.33
CA ILE A 232 -1.51 42.56 4.75
C ILE A 232 -0.21 42.09 5.42
N LYS A 233 0.12 42.86 6.42
CA LYS A 233 1.25 42.80 7.35
C LYS A 233 1.35 41.44 8.05
N ALA A 234 2.52 40.81 8.04
CA ALA A 234 2.82 39.56 8.72
C ALA A 234 2.68 39.67 10.24
N PRO A 235 2.13 38.70 10.94
CA PRO A 235 2.26 38.53 12.38
C PRO A 235 3.59 37.85 12.73
N PRO A 236 4.10 38.05 13.98
CA PRO A 236 5.44 37.62 14.35
C PRO A 236 5.56 36.09 14.41
N SER A 237 6.69 35.60 13.91
CA SER A 237 7.14 34.24 13.97
C SER A 237 7.18 33.69 15.40
N ASN A 238 6.39 32.69 15.72
CA ASN A 238 6.59 31.85 16.90
C ASN A 238 7.90 31.09 16.74
N GLY A 239 8.91 31.45 17.54
CA GLY A 239 10.19 30.79 17.60
C GLY A 239 10.04 29.31 17.90
N GLY A 240 10.38 28.46 16.93
CA GLY A 240 10.61 27.05 17.18
C GLY A 240 11.87 26.95 18.07
N LEU A 241 11.77 26.27 19.22
CA LEU A 241 12.94 25.92 20.02
C LEU A 241 13.85 25.05 19.16
N LEU A 242 15.03 25.55 18.81
CA LEU A 242 16.11 24.77 18.26
C LEU A 242 16.67 23.88 19.39
N LEU A 243 16.56 22.58 19.23
CA LEU A 243 16.97 21.54 20.21
C LEU A 243 18.45 21.69 20.66
N GLN A 244 19.27 22.43 19.94
CA GLN A 244 20.68 22.63 20.24
C GLN A 244 20.94 23.60 21.40
N ASP A 245 19.99 24.50 21.71
CA ASP A 245 20.15 25.54 22.73
C ASP A 245 19.09 25.44 23.85
N ALA A 246 18.22 24.42 23.80
CA ALA A 246 17.14 24.22 24.75
C ALA A 246 17.64 23.55 26.04
N THR A 247 17.34 24.14 27.18
CA THR A 247 17.55 23.51 28.49
C THR A 247 16.50 22.44 28.77
N LEU A 248 16.76 21.53 29.72
CA LEU A 248 15.79 20.52 30.13
C LEU A 248 14.47 21.16 30.60
N GLU A 249 14.54 22.30 31.24
CA GLU A 249 13.37 23.06 31.70
C GLU A 249 12.55 23.62 30.54
N ASP A 250 13.19 24.10 29.48
CA ASP A 250 12.52 24.59 28.29
C ASP A 250 11.75 23.44 27.56
N ILE A 251 12.36 22.25 27.53
CA ILE A 251 11.74 21.04 26.93
C ILE A 251 10.53 20.61 27.77
N VAL A 252 10.64 20.58 29.09
CA VAL A 252 9.55 20.20 29.98
C VAL A 252 8.40 21.21 29.88
N GLN A 253 8.71 22.52 29.85
CA GLN A 253 7.70 23.56 29.71
C GLN A 253 6.98 23.50 28.36
N TRP A 254 7.71 23.19 27.28
CA TRP A 254 7.15 22.99 25.95
C TRP A 254 6.23 21.75 25.86
N LEU A 255 6.58 20.67 26.58
CA LEU A 255 5.77 19.45 26.69
C LEU A 255 4.50 19.71 27.50
N HIS A 256 4.61 20.37 28.64
CA HIS A 256 3.46 20.73 29.48
C HIS A 256 2.48 21.66 28.75
N ALA A 257 2.98 22.62 27.95
CA ALA A 257 2.11 23.47 27.13
C ALA A 257 1.27 22.69 26.08
N ARG A 258 1.67 21.44 25.80
CA ARG A 258 0.95 20.51 24.90
C ARG A 258 0.22 19.39 25.64
N ASN A 259 0.10 19.50 26.96
CA ASN A 259 -0.56 18.52 27.82
C ASN A 259 0.10 17.13 27.79
N ILE A 260 1.44 17.09 27.62
CA ILE A 260 2.28 15.88 27.64
C ILE A 260 3.10 15.88 28.93
N GLU A 261 2.90 14.88 29.80
CA GLU A 261 3.71 14.66 30.98
C GLU A 261 4.97 13.84 30.66
N PRO A 262 6.19 14.41 30.73
CA PRO A 262 7.42 13.68 30.46
C PRO A 262 7.80 12.79 31.65
N THR A 263 8.06 11.49 31.39
CA THR A 263 8.64 10.56 32.35
C THR A 263 10.11 10.35 32.06
N PHE A 264 10.98 10.79 32.98
CA PHE A 264 12.43 10.59 32.87
C PHE A 264 12.85 9.29 33.56
N ARG A 265 13.55 8.39 32.83
CA ARG A 265 14.20 7.22 33.44
C ARG A 265 15.70 7.45 33.50
N HIS A 266 16.23 7.49 34.70
CA HIS A 266 17.68 7.54 34.93
C HIS A 266 18.26 6.14 34.68
N ARG A 267 19.20 6.00 33.72
CA ARG A 267 20.07 4.83 33.63
C ARG A 267 21.30 5.12 34.45
N LEU A 268 21.47 4.39 35.54
CA LEU A 268 22.75 4.35 36.26
C LEU A 268 23.79 3.67 35.37
N PRO A 269 25.08 4.10 35.43
CA PRO A 269 26.17 3.53 34.64
C PRO A 269 26.42 2.03 34.91
#